data_2f869d80348c3577da3d4e06540500e1
#
_entry.id   2f869d80348c3577da3d4e06540500e1
#
_cell.length_a   1.000
_cell.length_b   1.000
_cell.length_c   1.000
_cell.angle_alpha   90.00
_cell.angle_beta   90.00
_cell.angle_gamma   90.00
#
_symmetry.space_group_name_H-M   'P 1'
#
loop_
_entity.id
_entity.type
_entity.pdbx_description
1 polymer ?
#
loop_
_entity_poly.entity_id
_entity_poly.type
_entity_poly.pdbx_seq_one_letter_code
_entity_poly.pdbx_strand_id
1 'polypeptide(L)'
;DVYKRQLLFSLIVLVMFSACNDEWKEEQFEHYISFKAPINSNGVTRINLSYSETGKTTYRLPILVSGSTKNDRDITVKIGIDADTLRTLNIARFSSREDLWYREMPSKHYSFPETVQIKAGENVGYLDIEFDLTGLDLVDKWVLPLTIEDAPNGEYKPNYRKHYRKALLRVMPFNDYSGTYGGTNLQGKLVDAGAGENEPLVKSEIVTYAIDDETIFFYAGTIDESRQDRRNYKIIAHFVPNTNIVELTSDNSENNGFKINTRASSYIEEEMDAVRPYLLRRTVMIRDVDYEFEDYTLAPGARIKFRFEGTISMQRNINTQIPDKDQAIEWD
;
A
#
# COMPACT_ATOMS: atom_id res chain seq x y z
N ASP A 1 -36.53 51.39 42.72
CA ASP A 1 -35.32 51.42 41.85
C ASP A 1 -34.65 50.04 41.66
N VAL A 2 -34.72 49.15 42.63
CA VAL A 2 -34.11 47.81 42.51
C VAL A 2 -34.81 46.97 41.44
N TYR A 3 -36.14 46.98 41.35
CA TYR A 3 -36.90 46.26 40.37
C TYR A 3 -36.68 46.72 38.92
N LYS A 4 -36.45 48.02 38.73
CA LYS A 4 -36.10 48.55 37.38
C LYS A 4 -34.72 48.10 36.92
N ARG A 5 -33.75 47.99 37.85
CA ARG A 5 -32.43 47.46 37.56
C ARG A 5 -32.44 45.97 37.27
N GLN A 6 -33.24 45.19 38.03
CA GLN A 6 -33.42 43.77 37.75
C GLN A 6 -34.09 43.52 36.40
N LEU A 7 -35.12 44.32 36.05
CA LEU A 7 -35.80 44.21 34.76
C LEU A 7 -34.87 44.53 33.59
N LEU A 8 -34.03 45.58 33.77
CA LEU A 8 -33.02 45.94 32.74
C LEU A 8 -31.97 44.87 32.60
N PHE A 9 -31.51 44.29 33.72
CA PHE A 9 -30.53 43.20 33.69
C PHE A 9 -31.10 41.93 33.05
N SER A 10 -32.35 41.58 33.36
CA SER A 10 -33.04 40.44 32.72
C SER A 10 -33.25 40.65 31.22
N LEU A 11 -33.55 41.88 30.80
CA LEU A 11 -33.71 42.25 29.39
C LEU A 11 -32.38 42.15 28.63
N ILE A 12 -31.28 42.62 29.25
CA ILE A 12 -29.92 42.50 28.67
C ILE A 12 -29.49 41.04 28.57
N VAL A 13 -29.77 40.20 29.58
CA VAL A 13 -29.48 38.77 29.54
C VAL A 13 -30.32 38.07 28.47
N LEU A 14 -31.60 38.43 28.32
CA LEU A 14 -32.46 37.88 27.26
C LEU A 14 -31.95 38.22 25.84
N VAL A 15 -31.45 39.46 25.64
CA VAL A 15 -30.88 39.90 24.36
C VAL A 15 -29.54 39.22 24.08
N MET A 16 -28.75 38.90 25.15
CA MET A 16 -27.51 38.13 24.97
C MET A 16 -27.78 36.65 24.57
N PHE A 17 -28.90 36.07 25.00
CA PHE A 17 -29.28 34.70 24.60
C PHE A 17 -29.95 34.64 23.21
N SER A 18 -30.46 35.76 22.68
CA SER A 18 -30.99 35.84 21.32
C SER A 18 -29.91 36.10 20.25
N ALA A 19 -28.69 36.41 20.66
CA ALA A 19 -27.53 36.41 19.76
C ALA A 19 -27.00 34.98 19.55
N CYS A 20 -27.89 34.00 19.37
CA CYS A 20 -27.54 32.69 18.83
C CYS A 20 -27.15 32.92 17.36
N ASN A 21 -25.90 32.95 17.12
CA ASN A 21 -25.25 33.17 15.83
C ASN A 21 -25.79 32.19 14.81
N ASP A 22 -26.59 32.66 13.86
CA ASP A 22 -26.98 31.91 12.64
C ASP A 22 -25.79 31.71 11.69
N GLU A 23 -24.60 32.24 12.05
CA GLU A 23 -23.34 32.06 11.28
C GLU A 23 -23.01 30.59 10.97
N TRP A 24 -23.47 29.66 11.79
CA TRP A 24 -23.30 28.22 11.55
C TRP A 24 -24.21 27.63 10.49
N LYS A 25 -25.21 28.39 10.01
CA LYS A 25 -26.17 27.93 9.00
C LYS A 25 -25.73 28.31 7.60
N GLU A 26 -24.84 29.28 7.47
CA GLU A 26 -24.32 29.73 6.18
C GLU A 26 -22.99 29.05 5.85
N GLU A 27 -22.74 28.84 4.54
CA GLU A 27 -21.48 28.31 4.07
C GLU A 27 -20.36 29.35 4.30
N GLN A 28 -19.36 28.97 5.08
CA GLN A 28 -18.23 29.86 5.44
C GLN A 28 -17.00 29.65 4.53
N PHE A 29 -16.94 28.51 3.81
CA PHE A 29 -15.81 28.12 3.00
C PHE A 29 -16.26 27.73 1.59
N GLU A 30 -15.39 27.95 0.61
CA GLU A 30 -15.65 27.43 -0.74
C GLU A 30 -15.70 25.90 -0.77
N HIS A 31 -16.65 25.38 -1.52
CA HIS A 31 -16.76 23.95 -1.79
C HIS A 31 -15.70 23.51 -2.80
N TYR A 32 -14.68 22.80 -2.32
CA TYR A 32 -13.67 22.19 -3.18
C TYR A 32 -13.88 20.68 -3.26
N ILE A 33 -13.66 20.13 -4.44
CA ILE A 33 -13.66 18.68 -4.65
C ILE A 33 -12.25 18.14 -4.44
N SER A 34 -12.13 17.07 -3.63
CA SER A 34 -10.85 16.49 -3.21
C SER A 34 -10.91 14.98 -3.17
N PHE A 35 -9.82 14.30 -3.54
CA PHE A 35 -9.64 12.89 -3.19
C PHE A 35 -9.33 12.74 -1.70
N LYS A 36 -9.89 11.71 -1.06
CA LYS A 36 -9.42 11.24 0.26
C LYS A 36 -8.29 10.22 0.04
N ALA A 37 -7.13 10.71 -0.34
CA ALA A 37 -5.96 9.91 -0.67
C ALA A 37 -4.73 10.46 0.07
N PRO A 38 -4.56 10.16 1.38
CA PRO A 38 -3.45 10.68 2.16
C PRO A 38 -2.13 10.16 1.61
N ILE A 39 -1.20 11.07 1.36
CA ILE A 39 0.14 10.73 0.87
C ILE A 39 1.05 10.33 2.04
N ASN A 40 1.87 9.32 1.82
CA ASN A 40 2.93 8.93 2.74
C ASN A 40 4.22 9.75 2.50
N SER A 41 5.27 9.47 3.28
CA SER A 41 6.60 10.09 3.13
C SER A 41 7.22 9.89 1.73
N ASN A 42 6.72 8.94 0.96
CA ASN A 42 7.16 8.65 -0.40
C ASN A 42 6.43 9.47 -1.47
N GLY A 43 5.46 10.30 -1.09
CA GLY A 43 4.70 11.15 -2.01
C GLY A 43 3.59 10.42 -2.77
N VAL A 44 3.27 9.20 -2.38
CA VAL A 44 2.20 8.37 -2.96
C VAL A 44 1.22 7.92 -1.87
N THR A 45 0.01 7.58 -2.27
CA THR A 45 -0.98 6.90 -1.41
C THR A 45 -0.86 5.40 -1.60
N ARG A 46 -0.40 4.69 -0.58
CA ARG A 46 -0.36 3.22 -0.64
C ARG A 46 -1.77 2.66 -0.49
N ILE A 47 -2.17 1.80 -1.42
CA ILE A 47 -3.40 1.02 -1.34
C ILE A 47 -3.04 -0.47 -1.33
N ASN A 48 -3.47 -1.17 -0.29
CA ASN A 48 -3.27 -2.61 -0.16
C ASN A 48 -4.52 -3.30 -0.73
N LEU A 49 -4.32 -4.21 -1.67
CA LEU A 49 -5.39 -4.91 -2.38
C LEU A 49 -5.24 -6.41 -2.16
N SER A 50 -6.25 -7.05 -1.58
CA SER A 50 -6.25 -8.50 -1.41
C SER A 50 -6.21 -9.21 -2.75
N TYR A 51 -5.29 -10.13 -2.92
CA TYR A 51 -5.22 -10.98 -4.10
C TYR A 51 -6.25 -12.11 -3.95
N SER A 52 -7.25 -12.14 -4.82
CA SER A 52 -8.26 -13.20 -4.88
C SER A 52 -7.85 -14.26 -5.90
N GLU A 53 -8.46 -15.45 -5.85
CA GLU A 53 -8.27 -16.53 -6.85
C GLU A 53 -8.48 -16.05 -8.30
N THR A 54 -9.34 -15.05 -8.51
CA THR A 54 -9.59 -14.46 -9.82
C THR A 54 -8.60 -13.37 -10.21
N GLY A 55 -7.76 -12.92 -9.30
CA GLY A 55 -6.88 -11.76 -9.45
C GLY A 55 -7.61 -10.42 -9.54
N LYS A 56 -8.96 -10.40 -9.40
CA LYS A 56 -9.77 -9.17 -9.52
C LYS A 56 -10.21 -8.67 -8.16
N THR A 57 -10.10 -7.36 -7.99
CA THR A 57 -10.51 -6.68 -6.75
C THR A 57 -11.00 -5.27 -7.05
N THR A 58 -11.81 -4.69 -6.16
CA THR A 58 -12.33 -3.32 -6.31
C THR A 58 -11.83 -2.47 -5.16
N TYR A 59 -11.29 -1.32 -5.48
CA TYR A 59 -10.92 -0.29 -4.50
C TYR A 59 -11.86 0.89 -4.60
N ARG A 60 -12.44 1.28 -3.47
CA ARG A 60 -13.36 2.40 -3.37
C ARG A 60 -12.65 3.66 -2.87
N LEU A 61 -12.36 4.61 -3.78
CA LEU A 61 -11.71 5.88 -3.45
C LEU A 61 -12.74 6.96 -3.13
N PRO A 62 -12.78 7.49 -1.88
CA PRO A 62 -13.70 8.56 -1.54
C PRO A 62 -13.29 9.90 -2.18
N ILE A 63 -14.30 10.62 -2.70
CA ILE A 63 -14.20 11.98 -3.21
C ILE A 63 -15.04 12.88 -2.31
N LEU A 64 -14.41 13.91 -1.76
CA LEU A 64 -15.00 14.78 -0.76
C LEU A 64 -15.38 16.14 -1.34
N VAL A 65 -16.52 16.66 -0.93
CA VAL A 65 -16.88 18.06 -1.06
C VAL A 65 -16.55 18.75 0.27
N SER A 66 -15.60 19.70 0.25
CA SER A 66 -15.29 20.52 1.44
C SER A 66 -16.35 21.58 1.64
N GLY A 67 -16.43 22.12 2.85
CA GLY A 67 -17.35 23.18 3.22
C GLY A 67 -17.77 23.05 4.67
N SER A 68 -18.43 24.08 5.21
CA SER A 68 -19.05 24.08 6.55
C SER A 68 -20.48 23.51 6.54
N THR A 69 -21.12 23.56 5.37
CA THR A 69 -22.47 23.03 5.17
C THR A 69 -22.47 21.83 4.22
N LYS A 70 -23.61 21.21 4.06
CA LYS A 70 -23.81 20.15 3.09
C LYS A 70 -23.86 20.72 1.67
N ASN A 71 -23.41 19.90 0.72
CA ASN A 71 -23.57 20.19 -0.69
C ASN A 71 -25.05 20.45 -1.06
N ASP A 72 -25.35 21.56 -1.72
CA ASP A 72 -26.70 22.04 -2.02
C ASP A 72 -27.23 21.56 -3.39
N ARG A 73 -26.41 20.92 -4.21
CA ARG A 73 -26.74 20.50 -5.59
C ARG A 73 -26.09 19.18 -5.97
N ASP A 74 -26.62 18.56 -7.00
CA ASP A 74 -25.98 17.42 -7.65
C ASP A 74 -24.70 17.89 -8.37
N ILE A 75 -23.59 17.18 -8.13
CA ILE A 75 -22.28 17.45 -8.74
C ILE A 75 -21.84 16.23 -9.52
N THR A 76 -21.41 16.43 -10.77
CA THR A 76 -20.78 15.41 -11.61
C THR A 76 -19.29 15.70 -11.70
N VAL A 77 -18.49 14.95 -10.94
CA VAL A 77 -17.03 15.11 -10.89
C VAL A 77 -16.37 14.28 -11.99
N LYS A 78 -15.56 14.92 -12.84
CA LYS A 78 -14.82 14.23 -13.90
C LYS A 78 -13.43 13.82 -13.41
N ILE A 79 -13.05 12.58 -13.67
CA ILE A 79 -11.79 11.96 -13.23
C ILE A 79 -10.94 11.64 -14.47
N GLY A 80 -9.67 11.99 -14.41
CA GLY A 80 -8.69 11.71 -15.46
C GLY A 80 -7.40 11.09 -14.95
N ILE A 81 -6.52 10.72 -15.87
CA ILE A 81 -5.16 10.25 -15.60
C ILE A 81 -4.18 11.43 -15.67
N ASP A 82 -3.18 11.44 -14.79
CA ASP A 82 -2.15 12.49 -14.72
C ASP A 82 -0.73 11.89 -14.61
N ALA A 83 -0.24 11.42 -15.71
CA ALA A 83 1.12 10.89 -15.82
C ALA A 83 2.22 11.93 -15.53
N ASP A 84 1.96 13.22 -15.80
CA ASP A 84 2.95 14.30 -15.60
C ASP A 84 3.27 14.51 -14.12
N THR A 85 2.28 14.37 -13.24
CA THR A 85 2.51 14.44 -11.80
C THR A 85 3.37 13.27 -11.31
N LEU A 86 3.13 12.06 -11.81
CA LEU A 86 3.95 10.89 -11.50
C LEU A 86 5.40 11.07 -11.97
N ARG A 87 5.58 11.55 -13.21
CA ARG A 87 6.90 11.85 -13.78
C ARG A 87 7.64 12.89 -12.94
N THR A 88 6.97 13.97 -12.53
CA THR A 88 7.55 15.00 -11.68
C THR A 88 8.00 14.44 -10.33
N LEU A 89 7.21 13.57 -9.70
CA LEU A 89 7.57 12.89 -8.46
C LEU A 89 8.81 12.02 -8.64
N ASN A 90 8.85 11.23 -9.71
CA ASN A 90 9.99 10.34 -10.01
C ASN A 90 11.30 11.12 -10.16
N ILE A 91 11.29 12.21 -10.94
CA ILE A 91 12.47 13.06 -11.14
C ILE A 91 12.92 13.67 -9.80
N ALA A 92 11.99 14.21 -9.03
CA ALA A 92 12.30 14.85 -7.74
C ALA A 92 12.88 13.85 -6.72
N ARG A 93 12.43 12.58 -6.76
CA ARG A 93 12.78 11.58 -5.76
C ARG A 93 13.97 10.71 -6.14
N PHE A 94 14.05 10.31 -7.38
CA PHE A 94 15.03 9.31 -7.86
C PHE A 94 16.03 9.87 -8.87
N SER A 95 15.84 11.13 -9.31
CA SER A 95 16.69 11.77 -10.32
C SER A 95 16.83 10.87 -11.57
N SER A 96 18.06 10.52 -11.95
CA SER A 96 18.38 9.66 -13.10
C SER A 96 18.26 8.15 -12.84
N ARG A 97 17.92 7.74 -11.59
CA ARG A 97 17.75 6.32 -11.23
C ARG A 97 16.39 5.80 -11.70
N GLU A 98 16.20 5.66 -13.02
CA GLU A 98 14.94 5.22 -13.62
C GLU A 98 14.54 3.78 -13.23
N ASP A 99 15.49 2.97 -12.80
CA ASP A 99 15.29 1.64 -12.24
C ASP A 99 14.49 1.64 -10.93
N LEU A 100 14.48 2.77 -10.20
CA LEU A 100 13.74 2.98 -8.97
C LEU A 100 12.41 3.71 -9.16
N TRP A 101 12.12 4.22 -10.36
CA TRP A 101 10.93 5.00 -10.65
C TRP A 101 9.66 4.21 -10.41
N TYR A 102 8.65 4.91 -9.94
CA TYR A 102 7.29 4.43 -10.02
C TYR A 102 6.88 4.33 -11.47
N ARG A 103 6.22 3.21 -11.83
CA ARG A 103 5.71 2.98 -13.18
C ARG A 103 4.22 3.30 -13.21
N GLU A 104 3.78 3.98 -14.26
CA GLU A 104 2.36 4.14 -14.51
C GLU A 104 1.72 2.77 -14.74
N MET A 105 0.61 2.50 -14.05
CA MET A 105 -0.09 1.22 -14.16
C MET A 105 -0.69 1.07 -15.57
N PRO A 106 -0.43 -0.04 -16.28
CA PRO A 106 -0.98 -0.24 -17.62
C PRO A 106 -2.51 -0.32 -17.57
N SER A 107 -3.19 0.28 -18.56
CA SER A 107 -4.65 0.37 -18.61
C SER A 107 -5.38 -0.97 -18.63
N LYS A 108 -4.71 -2.06 -19.02
CA LYS A 108 -5.28 -3.41 -18.97
C LYS A 108 -5.50 -3.93 -17.54
N HIS A 109 -4.87 -3.31 -16.53
CA HIS A 109 -4.91 -3.74 -15.14
C HIS A 109 -5.89 -2.94 -14.26
N TYR A 110 -6.59 -1.96 -14.84
CA TYR A 110 -7.61 -1.22 -14.09
C TYR A 110 -8.73 -0.71 -15.00
N SER A 111 -9.89 -0.48 -14.40
CA SER A 111 -10.99 0.29 -15.00
C SER A 111 -11.72 1.09 -13.94
N PHE A 112 -12.23 2.26 -14.32
CA PHE A 112 -13.05 3.10 -13.47
C PHE A 112 -13.99 3.98 -14.33
N PRO A 113 -15.14 4.45 -13.77
CA PRO A 113 -16.03 5.37 -14.47
C PRO A 113 -15.38 6.77 -14.61
N GLU A 114 -15.49 7.39 -15.78
CA GLU A 114 -14.93 8.73 -16.03
C GLU A 114 -15.54 9.81 -15.14
N THR A 115 -16.70 9.56 -14.56
CA THR A 115 -17.41 10.52 -13.71
C THR A 115 -17.94 9.89 -12.43
N VAL A 116 -17.98 10.69 -11.37
CA VAL A 116 -18.58 10.35 -10.08
C VAL A 116 -19.68 11.33 -9.74
N GLN A 117 -20.87 10.83 -9.38
CA GLN A 117 -22.00 11.62 -8.95
C GLN A 117 -21.96 11.82 -7.43
N ILE A 118 -22.09 13.06 -6.98
CA ILE A 118 -22.29 13.42 -5.57
C ILE A 118 -23.63 14.13 -5.48
N LYS A 119 -24.59 13.54 -4.77
CA LYS A 119 -25.95 14.06 -4.68
C LYS A 119 -26.06 15.26 -3.76
N ALA A 120 -27.04 16.11 -4.00
CA ALA A 120 -27.41 17.17 -3.07
C ALA A 120 -27.66 16.59 -1.66
N GLY A 121 -27.10 17.22 -0.64
CA GLY A 121 -27.15 16.76 0.74
C GLY A 121 -26.03 15.77 1.12
N GLU A 122 -25.23 15.30 0.16
CA GLU A 122 -24.06 14.42 0.39
C GLU A 122 -22.77 15.19 0.21
N ASN A 123 -21.79 14.92 1.07
CA ASN A 123 -20.45 15.50 0.98
C ASN A 123 -19.39 14.48 0.55
N VAL A 124 -19.79 13.25 0.23
CA VAL A 124 -18.89 12.17 -0.19
C VAL A 124 -19.49 11.45 -1.39
N GLY A 125 -18.71 11.34 -2.44
CA GLY A 125 -18.91 10.41 -3.55
C GLY A 125 -17.84 9.32 -3.52
N TYR A 126 -18.03 8.27 -4.29
CA TYR A 126 -17.08 7.16 -4.35
C TYR A 126 -16.73 6.84 -5.80
N LEU A 127 -15.43 6.76 -6.07
CA LEU A 127 -14.89 6.23 -7.30
C LEU A 127 -14.55 4.75 -7.06
N ASP A 128 -15.35 3.85 -7.62
CA ASP A 128 -15.05 2.42 -7.61
C ASP A 128 -14.05 2.11 -8.75
N ILE A 129 -12.86 1.65 -8.38
CA ILE A 129 -11.79 1.29 -9.30
C ILE A 129 -11.67 -0.23 -9.28
N GLU A 130 -11.93 -0.87 -10.40
CA GLU A 130 -11.71 -2.29 -10.58
C GLU A 130 -10.26 -2.54 -10.99
N PHE A 131 -9.59 -3.45 -10.29
CA PHE A 131 -8.23 -3.87 -10.60
C PHE A 131 -8.20 -5.32 -11.08
N ASP A 132 -7.39 -5.60 -12.09
CA ASP A 132 -6.97 -6.93 -12.48
C ASP A 132 -5.48 -7.07 -12.18
N LEU A 133 -5.17 -7.80 -11.11
CA LEU A 133 -3.82 -7.98 -10.60
C LEU A 133 -3.07 -9.11 -11.32
N THR A 134 -3.75 -9.86 -12.18
CA THR A 134 -3.19 -11.03 -12.86
C THR A 134 -1.99 -10.65 -13.72
N GLY A 135 -0.85 -11.26 -13.45
CA GLY A 135 0.39 -11.02 -14.20
C GLY A 135 1.03 -9.65 -13.97
N LEU A 136 0.63 -8.94 -12.91
CA LEU A 136 1.27 -7.70 -12.49
C LEU A 136 2.59 -8.00 -11.80
N ASP A 137 3.73 -7.70 -12.44
CA ASP A 137 5.04 -7.95 -11.86
C ASP A 137 5.42 -6.85 -10.84
N LEU A 138 5.42 -7.21 -9.56
CA LEU A 138 5.70 -6.30 -8.44
C LEU A 138 7.20 -5.99 -8.21
N VAL A 139 8.09 -6.46 -9.06
CA VAL A 139 9.47 -5.93 -9.14
C VAL A 139 9.43 -4.44 -9.52
N ASP A 140 8.46 -4.05 -10.34
CA ASP A 140 8.15 -2.66 -10.63
C ASP A 140 7.14 -2.08 -9.61
N LYS A 141 7.23 -0.78 -9.38
CA LYS A 141 6.41 -0.06 -8.40
C LYS A 141 5.26 0.63 -9.12
N TRP A 142 4.13 -0.06 -9.24
CA TRP A 142 2.97 0.41 -10.01
C TRP A 142 2.18 1.49 -9.29
N VAL A 143 1.88 2.56 -10.01
CA VAL A 143 1.08 3.69 -9.52
C VAL A 143 -0.01 4.03 -10.53
N LEU A 144 -1.24 4.16 -10.06
CA LEU A 144 -2.36 4.73 -10.82
C LEU A 144 -2.45 6.23 -10.50
N PRO A 145 -2.06 7.12 -11.44
CA PRO A 145 -2.06 8.55 -11.23
C PRO A 145 -3.40 9.17 -11.64
N LEU A 146 -4.23 9.53 -10.66
CA LEU A 146 -5.53 10.14 -10.89
C LEU A 146 -5.52 11.66 -10.68
N THR A 147 -6.40 12.37 -11.39
CA THR A 147 -6.67 13.78 -11.18
C THR A 147 -8.16 14.08 -11.25
N ILE A 148 -8.62 15.05 -10.45
CA ILE A 148 -9.93 15.68 -10.65
C ILE A 148 -9.75 16.72 -11.73
N GLU A 149 -10.47 16.58 -12.85
CA GLU A 149 -10.42 17.52 -13.96
C GLU A 149 -11.18 18.81 -13.63
N ASP A 150 -10.91 19.87 -14.38
CA ASP A 150 -11.67 21.11 -14.26
C ASP A 150 -13.09 20.91 -14.82
N ALA A 151 -14.08 21.50 -14.14
CA ALA A 151 -15.46 21.44 -14.61
C ALA A 151 -15.61 22.29 -15.87
N PRO A 152 -16.13 21.77 -16.99
CA PRO A 152 -16.29 22.52 -18.24
C PRO A 152 -17.11 23.81 -18.07
N ASN A 153 -18.11 23.80 -17.20
CA ASN A 153 -19.04 24.89 -16.95
C ASN A 153 -18.88 25.54 -15.57
N GLY A 154 -17.81 25.24 -14.84
CA GLY A 154 -17.60 25.72 -13.47
C GLY A 154 -18.60 25.15 -12.44
N GLU A 155 -19.19 23.98 -12.72
CA GLU A 155 -20.15 23.31 -11.83
C GLU A 155 -19.56 22.92 -10.48
N TYR A 156 -18.26 22.69 -10.44
CA TYR A 156 -17.49 22.45 -9.23
C TYR A 156 -16.09 23.05 -9.34
N LYS A 157 -15.40 23.18 -8.21
CA LYS A 157 -14.00 23.62 -8.15
C LYS A 157 -13.13 22.49 -7.63
N PRO A 158 -12.19 21.94 -8.42
CA PRO A 158 -11.18 21.04 -7.89
C PRO A 158 -10.33 21.76 -6.83
N ASN A 159 -9.90 21.05 -5.80
CA ASN A 159 -9.07 21.63 -4.76
C ASN A 159 -7.76 22.17 -5.37
N TYR A 160 -7.41 23.40 -5.05
CA TYR A 160 -6.21 24.07 -5.57
C TYR A 160 -4.90 23.42 -5.06
N ARG A 161 -4.95 22.70 -3.94
CA ARG A 161 -3.81 21.97 -3.40
C ARG A 161 -3.61 20.67 -4.17
N LYS A 162 -2.40 20.52 -4.75
CA LYS A 162 -2.06 19.39 -5.61
C LYS A 162 -2.39 18.02 -5.00
N HIS A 163 -2.03 17.79 -3.74
CA HIS A 163 -2.22 16.51 -3.06
C HIS A 163 -3.68 16.18 -2.66
N TYR A 164 -4.61 17.11 -2.85
CA TYR A 164 -6.04 16.86 -2.72
C TYR A 164 -6.72 16.71 -4.08
N ARG A 165 -6.23 17.44 -5.09
CA ARG A 165 -6.73 17.34 -6.45
C ARG A 165 -6.25 16.07 -7.16
N LYS A 166 -5.06 15.56 -6.80
CA LYS A 166 -4.38 14.47 -7.46
C LYS A 166 -4.13 13.32 -6.48
N ALA A 167 -4.34 12.08 -6.95
CA ALA A 167 -4.09 10.88 -6.18
C ALA A 167 -3.13 9.96 -6.93
N LEU A 168 -1.94 9.74 -6.37
CA LEU A 168 -0.96 8.80 -6.87
C LEU A 168 -1.12 7.49 -6.08
N LEU A 169 -1.98 6.60 -6.55
CA LEU A 169 -2.30 5.35 -5.87
C LEU A 169 -1.23 4.29 -6.15
N ARG A 170 -0.33 4.05 -5.19
CA ARG A 170 0.62 2.93 -5.28
C ARG A 170 -0.10 1.63 -4.95
N VAL A 171 -0.27 0.79 -5.96
CA VAL A 171 -0.95 -0.48 -5.85
C VAL A 171 -0.02 -1.52 -5.22
N MET A 172 -0.47 -2.10 -4.10
CA MET A 172 0.26 -3.11 -3.32
C MET A 172 -0.63 -4.34 -3.14
N PRO A 173 -0.62 -5.27 -4.11
CA PRO A 173 -1.28 -6.55 -3.92
C PRO A 173 -0.70 -7.32 -2.74
N PHE A 174 -1.56 -7.98 -1.98
CA PHE A 174 -1.15 -8.84 -0.88
C PHE A 174 -2.00 -10.11 -0.86
N ASN A 175 -1.43 -11.17 -0.31
CA ASN A 175 -2.10 -12.43 0.01
C ASN A 175 -1.83 -12.79 1.47
N ASP A 176 -2.21 -13.98 1.90
CA ASP A 176 -2.04 -14.46 3.27
C ASP A 176 -0.57 -14.61 3.69
N TYR A 177 0.34 -14.67 2.73
CA TYR A 177 1.75 -14.97 2.92
C TYR A 177 2.69 -13.79 2.63
N SER A 178 2.21 -12.74 1.98
CA SER A 178 3.05 -11.58 1.62
C SER A 178 3.15 -10.58 2.76
N GLY A 179 4.27 -9.88 2.88
CA GLY A 179 4.51 -8.85 3.90
C GLY A 179 5.97 -8.71 4.27
N THR A 180 6.25 -8.14 5.43
CA THR A 180 7.63 -8.00 5.93
C THR A 180 7.93 -9.13 6.92
N TYR A 181 8.86 -9.98 6.57
CA TYR A 181 9.35 -11.06 7.41
C TYR A 181 10.60 -10.63 8.18
N GLY A 182 10.67 -10.99 9.46
CA GLY A 182 11.93 -10.95 10.21
C GLY A 182 12.91 -11.99 9.65
N GLY A 183 14.07 -11.53 9.22
CA GLY A 183 15.09 -12.36 8.58
C GLY A 183 16.30 -12.67 9.46
N THR A 184 16.30 -12.27 10.74
CA THR A 184 17.45 -12.45 11.65
C THR A 184 17.86 -13.91 11.84
N ASN A 185 16.93 -14.84 11.67
CA ASN A 185 17.17 -16.29 11.77
C ASN A 185 17.48 -16.93 10.40
N LEU A 186 17.60 -16.15 9.33
CA LEU A 186 18.10 -16.59 8.03
C LEU A 186 19.53 -16.10 7.86
N GLN A 187 20.49 -17.00 7.96
CA GLN A 187 21.91 -16.69 7.93
C GLN A 187 22.52 -17.05 6.58
N GLY A 188 23.26 -16.12 6.02
CA GLY A 188 23.98 -16.29 4.78
C GLY A 188 25.47 -16.47 5.01
N LYS A 189 26.13 -17.21 4.12
CA LYS A 189 27.59 -17.36 4.07
C LYS A 189 28.08 -17.47 2.65
N LEU A 190 29.33 -17.07 2.43
CA LEU A 190 30.06 -17.35 1.19
C LEU A 190 30.42 -18.84 1.13
N VAL A 191 30.11 -19.50 0.02
CA VAL A 191 30.37 -20.95 -0.11
C VAL A 191 31.86 -21.26 -0.24
N ASP A 192 32.60 -20.37 -0.92
CA ASP A 192 34.01 -20.57 -1.24
C ASP A 192 34.99 -19.83 -0.28
N ALA A 193 34.48 -19.28 0.82
CA ALA A 193 35.33 -18.61 1.81
C ALA A 193 36.10 -19.65 2.67
N GLY A 194 37.34 -19.35 2.99
CA GLY A 194 38.16 -20.19 3.84
C GLY A 194 37.60 -20.34 5.26
N ALA A 195 37.94 -21.44 5.92
CA ALA A 195 37.51 -21.70 7.30
C ALA A 195 38.04 -20.59 8.24
N GLY A 196 37.13 -19.81 8.83
CA GLY A 196 37.47 -18.71 9.76
C GLY A 196 37.21 -17.28 9.23
N GLU A 197 36.86 -17.12 7.95
CA GLU A 197 36.62 -15.79 7.35
C GLU A 197 35.12 -15.49 7.12
N ASN A 198 34.22 -16.37 7.52
CA ASN A 198 32.79 -16.27 7.25
C ASN A 198 32.02 -15.71 8.45
N GLU A 199 31.98 -14.40 8.60
CA GLU A 199 30.92 -13.79 9.42
C GLU A 199 29.58 -14.00 8.71
N PRO A 200 28.50 -14.42 9.44
CA PRO A 200 27.21 -14.68 8.84
C PRO A 200 26.62 -13.36 8.30
N LEU A 201 26.18 -13.39 7.06
CA LEU A 201 25.40 -12.32 6.47
C LEU A 201 23.96 -12.43 6.97
N VAL A 202 23.45 -11.37 7.58
CA VAL A 202 22.08 -11.33 8.11
C VAL A 202 21.36 -10.12 7.54
N LYS A 203 20.12 -10.33 7.10
CA LYS A 203 19.22 -9.26 6.72
C LYS A 203 18.07 -9.23 7.74
N SER A 204 17.92 -8.11 8.45
CA SER A 204 16.92 -7.98 9.52
C SER A 204 15.48 -8.13 9.02
N GLU A 205 15.20 -7.61 7.82
CA GLU A 205 13.87 -7.59 7.22
C GLU A 205 13.90 -8.11 5.78
N ILE A 206 12.96 -8.98 5.46
CA ILE A 206 12.77 -9.53 4.11
C ILE A 206 11.36 -9.16 3.67
N VAL A 207 11.27 -8.21 2.73
CA VAL A 207 9.99 -7.83 2.14
C VAL A 207 9.60 -8.85 1.09
N THR A 208 8.38 -9.37 1.19
CA THR A 208 7.81 -10.32 0.24
C THR A 208 6.61 -9.70 -0.48
N TYR A 209 6.41 -10.09 -1.74
CA TYR A 209 5.41 -9.54 -2.63
C TYR A 209 4.52 -10.65 -3.15
N ALA A 210 3.21 -10.44 -3.21
CA ALA A 210 2.27 -11.40 -3.77
C ALA A 210 2.41 -11.50 -5.29
N ILE A 211 2.43 -12.71 -5.82
CA ILE A 211 2.33 -13.02 -7.27
C ILE A 211 0.90 -13.41 -7.60
N ASP A 212 0.31 -14.25 -6.77
CA ASP A 212 -1.07 -14.71 -6.81
C ASP A 212 -1.55 -14.97 -5.36
N ASP A 213 -2.65 -15.69 -5.16
CA ASP A 213 -3.22 -15.99 -3.84
C ASP A 213 -2.36 -16.93 -2.98
N GLU A 214 -1.56 -17.80 -3.60
CA GLU A 214 -0.74 -18.83 -2.93
C GLU A 214 0.77 -18.64 -3.14
N THR A 215 1.17 -17.60 -3.88
CA THR A 215 2.56 -17.43 -4.29
C THR A 215 3.07 -16.03 -3.93
N ILE A 216 4.27 -16.00 -3.36
CA ILE A 216 5.00 -14.76 -3.10
C ILE A 216 6.38 -14.80 -3.75
N PHE A 217 7.03 -13.67 -3.85
CA PHE A 217 8.47 -13.61 -4.11
C PHE A 217 9.19 -12.68 -3.14
N PHE A 218 10.48 -12.90 -3.00
CA PHE A 218 11.43 -12.03 -2.31
C PHE A 218 12.77 -12.04 -3.04
N TYR A 219 13.66 -11.13 -2.65
CA TYR A 219 14.99 -11.08 -3.26
C TYR A 219 16.00 -11.92 -2.47
N ALA A 220 16.87 -12.61 -3.20
CA ALA A 220 17.88 -13.51 -2.63
C ALA A 220 18.85 -12.80 -1.69
N GLY A 221 19.19 -13.42 -0.60
CA GLY A 221 20.20 -12.97 0.33
C GLY A 221 19.95 -11.57 0.88
N THR A 222 20.96 -10.71 0.76
CA THR A 222 20.90 -9.31 1.22
C THR A 222 20.38 -8.34 0.17
N ILE A 223 20.00 -8.82 -1.01
CA ILE A 223 19.50 -8.00 -2.11
C ILE A 223 18.14 -7.41 -1.74
N ASP A 224 17.88 -6.15 -2.11
CA ASP A 224 16.65 -5.43 -1.83
C ASP A 224 16.14 -4.62 -3.04
N GLU A 225 15.07 -3.87 -2.83
CA GLU A 225 14.43 -3.02 -3.86
C GLU A 225 15.34 -1.92 -4.43
N SER A 226 16.43 -1.54 -3.74
CA SER A 226 17.30 -0.45 -4.16
C SER A 226 18.32 -0.89 -5.21
N ARG A 227 18.49 -2.19 -5.35
CA ARG A 227 19.44 -2.75 -6.30
C ARG A 227 18.88 -2.72 -7.72
N GLN A 228 19.67 -2.20 -8.68
CA GLN A 228 19.24 -1.98 -10.07
C GLN A 228 18.82 -3.28 -10.77
N ASP A 229 19.60 -4.34 -10.55
CA ASP A 229 19.44 -5.64 -11.19
C ASP A 229 18.72 -6.69 -10.32
N ARG A 230 17.99 -6.22 -9.29
CA ARG A 230 17.23 -7.06 -8.33
C ARG A 230 16.34 -8.12 -8.97
N ARG A 231 15.83 -7.82 -10.18
CA ARG A 231 14.97 -8.75 -10.95
C ARG A 231 15.66 -10.11 -11.21
N ASN A 232 16.99 -10.11 -11.35
CA ASN A 232 17.78 -11.30 -11.60
C ASN A 232 17.86 -12.27 -10.41
N TYR A 233 17.50 -11.79 -9.22
CA TYR A 233 17.67 -12.49 -7.94
C TYR A 233 16.35 -12.71 -7.21
N LYS A 234 15.24 -12.78 -7.95
CA LYS A 234 13.93 -13.07 -7.42
C LYS A 234 13.84 -14.56 -7.06
N ILE A 235 13.43 -14.84 -5.83
CA ILE A 235 13.07 -16.18 -5.34
C ILE A 235 11.56 -16.22 -5.20
N ILE A 236 10.92 -17.18 -5.83
CA ILE A 236 9.50 -17.43 -5.79
C ILE A 236 9.25 -18.52 -4.73
N ALA A 237 8.30 -18.28 -3.84
CA ALA A 237 7.85 -19.23 -2.84
C ALA A 237 6.37 -19.52 -3.06
N HIS A 238 6.06 -20.73 -3.52
CA HIS A 238 4.71 -21.25 -3.71
C HIS A 238 4.28 -22.10 -2.52
N PHE A 239 3.19 -21.74 -1.88
CA PHE A 239 2.60 -22.46 -0.76
C PHE A 239 1.61 -23.50 -1.32
N VAL A 240 2.00 -24.78 -1.24
CA VAL A 240 1.18 -25.86 -1.83
C VAL A 240 -0.11 -26.04 -1.03
N PRO A 241 -1.30 -25.83 -1.63
CA PRO A 241 -2.57 -25.87 -0.93
C PRO A 241 -2.78 -27.18 -0.14
N ASN A 242 -3.39 -27.07 1.04
CA ASN A 242 -3.69 -28.20 1.94
C ASN A 242 -2.47 -29.00 2.41
N THR A 243 -1.28 -28.42 2.31
CA THR A 243 -0.03 -28.98 2.83
C THR A 243 0.73 -27.92 3.62
N ASN A 244 1.83 -28.29 4.23
CA ASN A 244 2.79 -27.37 4.81
C ASN A 244 4.04 -27.17 3.93
N ILE A 245 3.98 -27.58 2.67
CA ILE A 245 5.10 -27.50 1.75
C ILE A 245 5.20 -26.11 1.15
N VAL A 246 6.41 -25.57 1.11
CA VAL A 246 6.74 -24.34 0.37
C VAL A 246 7.78 -24.68 -0.70
N GLU A 247 7.40 -24.49 -1.96
CA GLU A 247 8.27 -24.73 -3.09
C GLU A 247 9.01 -23.43 -3.45
N LEU A 248 10.34 -23.45 -3.33
CA LEU A 248 11.19 -22.32 -3.67
C LEU A 248 11.76 -22.52 -5.08
N THR A 249 11.62 -21.50 -5.93
CA THR A 249 12.15 -21.50 -7.31
C THR A 249 12.75 -20.15 -7.67
N SER A 250 13.42 -20.06 -8.81
CA SER A 250 13.87 -18.78 -9.38
C SER A 250 13.71 -18.79 -10.88
N ASP A 251 13.11 -17.72 -11.43
CA ASP A 251 12.92 -17.55 -12.88
C ASP A 251 14.24 -17.42 -13.63
N ASN A 252 15.33 -17.09 -12.94
CA ASN A 252 16.65 -16.86 -13.52
C ASN A 252 17.71 -17.87 -13.04
N SER A 253 17.26 -19.08 -12.66
CA SER A 253 18.13 -20.13 -12.08
C SER A 253 19.31 -20.51 -12.98
N GLU A 254 19.14 -20.45 -14.30
CA GLU A 254 20.21 -20.72 -15.28
C GLU A 254 21.39 -19.72 -15.16
N ASN A 255 21.13 -18.45 -14.82
CA ASN A 255 22.15 -17.44 -14.71
C ASN A 255 22.64 -17.25 -13.26
N ASN A 256 21.76 -17.25 -12.28
CA ASN A 256 22.08 -17.01 -10.89
C ASN A 256 22.40 -18.30 -10.11
N GLY A 257 22.42 -19.46 -10.77
CA GLY A 257 22.78 -20.73 -10.16
C GLY A 257 21.92 -21.15 -8.97
N PHE A 258 20.65 -20.64 -8.90
CA PHE A 258 19.77 -20.93 -7.80
C PHE A 258 19.55 -22.42 -7.61
N LYS A 259 19.76 -22.90 -6.38
CA LYS A 259 19.62 -24.30 -6.01
C LYS A 259 19.05 -24.42 -4.60
N ILE A 260 18.09 -25.32 -4.44
CA ILE A 260 17.54 -25.70 -3.14
C ILE A 260 18.33 -26.87 -2.57
N ASN A 261 18.67 -26.82 -1.29
CA ASN A 261 19.31 -27.92 -0.58
C ASN A 261 18.31 -28.69 0.29
N THR A 262 17.31 -28.01 0.86
CA THR A 262 16.28 -28.61 1.72
C THR A 262 14.90 -28.10 1.29
N ARG A 263 13.87 -28.93 1.40
CA ARG A 263 12.48 -28.51 1.13
C ARG A 263 11.98 -27.64 2.26
N ALA A 264 11.57 -26.42 1.94
CA ALA A 264 10.99 -25.48 2.91
C ALA A 264 9.57 -25.90 3.33
N SER A 265 9.20 -25.52 4.54
CA SER A 265 7.88 -25.78 5.09
C SER A 265 7.27 -24.50 5.69
N SER A 266 5.93 -24.40 5.66
CA SER A 266 5.19 -23.31 6.29
C SER A 266 4.57 -23.76 7.61
N TYR A 267 4.47 -22.83 8.56
CA TYR A 267 3.73 -22.99 9.79
C TYR A 267 2.95 -21.72 10.07
N ILE A 268 1.66 -21.86 10.30
CA ILE A 268 0.77 -20.73 10.59
C ILE A 268 0.23 -20.92 12.01
N GLU A 269 0.34 -19.88 12.82
CA GLU A 269 -0.19 -19.82 14.17
C GLU A 269 -1.10 -18.60 14.31
N GLU A 270 -2.27 -18.79 14.90
CA GLU A 270 -3.25 -17.75 15.16
C GLU A 270 -3.56 -17.68 16.64
N GLU A 271 -3.41 -16.51 17.23
CA GLU A 271 -3.65 -16.25 18.64
C GLU A 271 -4.35 -14.91 18.84
N MET A 272 -5.39 -14.88 19.69
CA MET A 272 -6.02 -13.63 20.09
C MET A 272 -5.10 -12.86 21.06
N ASP A 273 -4.96 -11.54 20.80
CA ASP A 273 -4.18 -10.68 21.70
C ASP A 273 -4.81 -10.64 23.10
N ALA A 274 -4.04 -10.99 24.13
CA ALA A 274 -4.53 -11.06 25.51
C ALA A 274 -4.97 -9.70 26.08
N VAL A 275 -4.45 -8.58 25.57
CA VAL A 275 -4.76 -7.22 26.00
C VAL A 275 -5.84 -6.60 25.10
N ARG A 276 -5.82 -6.92 23.81
CA ARG A 276 -6.77 -6.45 22.80
C ARG A 276 -7.53 -7.62 22.21
N PRO A 277 -8.57 -8.15 22.88
CA PRO A 277 -9.24 -9.41 22.51
C PRO A 277 -9.98 -9.37 21.16
N TYR A 278 -10.04 -8.24 20.49
CA TYR A 278 -10.55 -8.08 19.13
C TYR A 278 -9.44 -8.20 18.07
N LEU A 279 -8.18 -8.30 18.47
CA LEU A 279 -7.03 -8.39 17.58
C LEU A 279 -6.53 -9.83 17.49
N LEU A 280 -6.62 -10.40 16.29
CA LEU A 280 -6.04 -11.69 15.95
C LEU A 280 -4.60 -11.46 15.48
N ARG A 281 -3.63 -12.09 16.14
CA ARG A 281 -2.25 -12.19 15.69
C ARG A 281 -2.10 -13.45 14.84
N ARG A 282 -1.80 -13.25 13.58
CA ARG A 282 -1.50 -14.35 12.65
C ARG A 282 0.00 -14.34 12.37
N THR A 283 0.70 -15.37 12.79
CA THR A 283 2.12 -15.56 12.53
C THR A 283 2.30 -16.59 11.42
N VAL A 284 3.00 -16.21 10.38
CA VAL A 284 3.40 -17.09 9.27
C VAL A 284 4.89 -17.31 9.35
N MET A 285 5.32 -18.56 9.43
CA MET A 285 6.73 -18.94 9.43
C MET A 285 7.05 -19.77 8.20
N ILE A 286 8.16 -19.48 7.54
CA ILE A 286 8.76 -20.33 6.51
C ILE A 286 10.03 -20.93 7.12
N ARG A 287 9.99 -22.24 7.37
CA ARG A 287 11.05 -23.01 8.03
C ARG A 287 11.85 -23.79 7.02
N ASP A 288 13.03 -24.22 7.43
CA ASP A 288 13.92 -25.08 6.63
C ASP A 288 14.30 -24.45 5.29
N VAL A 289 14.34 -23.11 5.25
CA VAL A 289 14.83 -22.35 4.10
C VAL A 289 16.31 -22.65 3.96
N ASP A 290 16.72 -23.27 2.84
CA ASP A 290 18.12 -23.58 2.55
C ASP A 290 18.34 -23.55 1.03
N TYR A 291 18.97 -22.47 0.58
CA TYR A 291 19.24 -22.27 -0.85
C TYR A 291 20.63 -21.67 -1.10
N GLU A 292 21.13 -21.90 -2.29
CA GLU A 292 22.31 -21.29 -2.84
C GLU A 292 21.96 -20.43 -4.03
N PHE A 293 22.73 -19.36 -4.25
CA PHE A 293 22.69 -18.57 -5.46
C PHE A 293 24.04 -17.92 -5.73
N GLU A 294 24.27 -17.51 -6.96
CA GLU A 294 25.46 -16.78 -7.39
C GLU A 294 25.12 -15.33 -7.74
N ASP A 295 25.75 -14.40 -7.08
CA ASP A 295 25.73 -13.00 -7.50
C ASP A 295 26.77 -12.81 -8.60
N TYR A 296 26.28 -12.70 -9.85
CA TYR A 296 27.12 -12.56 -11.04
C TYR A 296 27.20 -11.13 -11.57
N THR A 297 26.55 -10.19 -10.88
CA THR A 297 26.47 -8.78 -11.30
C THR A 297 27.12 -7.83 -10.31
N LEU A 298 27.46 -8.29 -9.10
CA LEU A 298 28.11 -7.48 -8.04
C LEU A 298 29.50 -6.99 -8.49
N ALA A 299 30.27 -7.85 -9.16
CA ALA A 299 31.57 -7.51 -9.68
C ALA A 299 31.75 -8.09 -11.09
N PRO A 300 32.23 -7.27 -12.07
CA PRO A 300 32.40 -7.73 -13.44
C PRO A 300 33.30 -8.96 -13.54
N GLY A 301 32.79 -10.04 -14.15
CA GLY A 301 33.51 -11.29 -14.37
C GLY A 301 33.65 -12.20 -13.14
N ALA A 302 33.15 -11.80 -11.98
CA ALA A 302 33.11 -12.64 -10.79
C ALA A 302 31.71 -13.27 -10.61
N ARG A 303 31.69 -14.50 -10.08
CA ARG A 303 30.46 -15.18 -9.64
C ARG A 303 30.64 -15.51 -8.17
N ILE A 304 29.96 -14.78 -7.31
CA ILE A 304 30.09 -14.91 -5.86
C ILE A 304 28.97 -15.80 -5.36
N LYS A 305 29.31 -16.97 -4.84
CA LYS A 305 28.34 -17.96 -4.41
C LYS A 305 27.99 -17.81 -2.93
N PHE A 306 26.71 -17.67 -2.66
CA PHE A 306 26.14 -17.56 -1.33
C PHE A 306 25.25 -18.76 -1.02
N ARG A 307 25.20 -19.16 0.26
CA ARG A 307 24.20 -20.05 0.81
C ARG A 307 23.48 -19.37 1.96
N PHE A 308 22.17 -19.44 1.96
CA PHE A 308 21.31 -18.93 3.04
C PHE A 308 20.52 -20.08 3.64
N GLU A 309 20.57 -20.21 4.98
CA GLU A 309 19.88 -21.28 5.71
C GLU A 309 19.20 -20.73 6.97
N GLY A 310 17.97 -21.20 7.27
CA GLY A 310 17.24 -20.81 8.49
C GLY A 310 15.74 -20.71 8.35
N THR A 311 15.15 -19.77 9.08
CA THR A 311 13.72 -19.54 9.17
C THR A 311 13.41 -18.06 9.06
N ILE A 312 12.34 -17.71 8.37
CA ILE A 312 11.79 -16.36 8.34
C ILE A 312 10.37 -16.37 8.88
N SER A 313 9.96 -15.30 9.56
CA SER A 313 8.63 -15.21 10.15
C SER A 313 8.05 -13.81 10.02
N MET A 314 6.74 -13.74 9.79
CA MET A 314 5.95 -12.51 9.69
C MET A 314 4.80 -12.61 10.69
N GLN A 315 4.48 -11.51 11.38
CA GLN A 315 3.26 -11.37 12.16
C GLN A 315 2.35 -10.36 11.50
N ARG A 316 1.08 -10.71 11.37
CA ARG A 316 0.01 -9.82 10.89
C ARG A 316 -1.04 -9.66 11.98
N ASN A 317 -1.40 -8.42 12.27
CA ASN A 317 -2.47 -8.10 13.21
C ASN A 317 -3.77 -7.85 12.45
N ILE A 318 -4.83 -8.55 12.81
CA ILE A 318 -6.13 -8.50 12.12
C ILE A 318 -7.20 -8.11 13.13
N ASN A 319 -7.87 -6.99 12.90
CA ASN A 319 -8.97 -6.54 13.73
C ASN A 319 -10.25 -7.29 13.35
N THR A 320 -10.66 -8.24 14.19
CA THR A 320 -11.82 -9.11 13.93
C THR A 320 -13.19 -8.40 14.00
N GLN A 321 -13.23 -7.15 14.45
CA GLN A 321 -14.44 -6.33 14.47
C GLN A 321 -14.70 -5.60 13.15
N ILE A 322 -13.71 -5.57 12.24
CA ILE A 322 -13.82 -4.96 10.93
C ILE A 322 -14.23 -6.04 9.91
N PRO A 323 -15.44 -5.96 9.31
CA PRO A 323 -15.91 -6.99 8.37
C PRO A 323 -15.10 -7.06 7.07
N ASP A 324 -14.57 -5.93 6.62
CA ASP A 324 -13.75 -5.82 5.42
C ASP A 324 -12.33 -6.32 5.73
N LYS A 325 -11.96 -7.44 5.15
CA LYS A 325 -10.67 -8.10 5.38
C LYS A 325 -9.47 -7.24 5.02
N ASP A 326 -9.59 -6.40 4.00
CA ASP A 326 -8.49 -5.54 3.54
C ASP A 326 -8.26 -4.37 4.51
N GLN A 327 -9.34 -3.89 5.15
CA GLN A 327 -9.29 -2.83 6.16
C GLN A 327 -9.04 -3.38 7.57
N ALA A 328 -9.29 -4.67 7.80
CA ALA A 328 -9.09 -5.33 9.10
C ALA A 328 -7.60 -5.47 9.46
N ILE A 329 -6.71 -5.45 8.47
CA ILE A 329 -5.27 -5.62 8.67
C ILE A 329 -4.67 -4.30 9.17
N GLU A 330 -4.02 -4.34 10.33
CA GLU A 330 -3.18 -3.24 10.80
C GLU A 330 -1.84 -3.30 10.04
N TRP A 331 -1.69 -2.40 9.06
CA TRP A 331 -0.46 -2.26 8.28
C TRP A 331 0.54 -1.37 9.03
N ASP A 332 1.80 -1.82 9.13
CA ASP A 332 2.92 -1.07 9.71
C ASP A 332 3.36 0.11 8.82
#